data_c3c1b3e1e1681c55573d5019c3e24061
#
_entry.id   c3c1b3e1e1681c55573d5019c3e24061
#
_cell.length_a   1.000
_cell.length_b   1.000
_cell.length_c   1.000
_cell.angle_alpha   90.00
_cell.angle_beta   90.00
_cell.angle_gamma   90.00
#
_symmetry.space_group_name_H-M   'P 1'
#
loop_
_entity.id
_entity.type
_entity.pdbx_description
1 polymer ?
#
loop_
_entity_poly.entity_id
_entity_poly.type
_entity_poly.pdbx_seq_one_letter_code
_entity_poly.pdbx_strand_id
1 'polypeptide(L)'
;MWQHYILSMEKTMNEKESLELITRMIDNTRKGIEKNAALPMLIFGYTSIVTTLAVWLAITKTGNYMFHLLWIAIPVIGWLVYGLIGNFRSRREGASQSHMGSLIGRIWIFLAGVMMLCMVPAFLIRGFPASFVMMLLAAIGVSCSGLLVRYAPLIICGLLGILTSFVQLWVTGITSMIVLAAGFAVMMVLPGHILHYAANKKQKNNA
;
A
#
# COMPACT_ATOMS: atom_id res chain seq x y z
N MET A 1 -25.88 1.34 53.52
CA MET A 1 -24.49 1.79 53.20
C MET A 1 -23.69 0.73 52.44
N TRP A 2 -23.64 -0.53 52.85
CA TRP A 2 -22.92 -1.61 52.19
C TRP A 2 -23.42 -1.96 50.78
N GLN A 3 -24.72 -1.97 50.52
CA GLN A 3 -25.27 -2.25 49.20
C GLN A 3 -24.88 -1.19 48.14
N HIS A 4 -24.82 0.07 48.55
CA HIS A 4 -24.39 1.16 47.65
C HIS A 4 -22.89 1.06 47.28
N TYR A 5 -22.07 0.57 48.20
CA TYR A 5 -20.64 0.34 47.98
C TYR A 5 -20.40 -0.83 47.03
N ILE A 6 -21.13 -1.95 47.19
CA ILE A 6 -21.06 -3.12 46.29
C ILE A 6 -21.51 -2.74 44.87
N LEU A 7 -22.63 -2.04 44.72
CA LEU A 7 -23.13 -1.60 43.42
C LEU A 7 -22.16 -0.60 42.70
N SER A 8 -21.47 0.25 43.47
CA SER A 8 -20.48 1.15 42.90
C SER A 8 -19.20 0.42 42.45
N MET A 9 -18.75 -0.61 43.19
CA MET A 9 -17.64 -1.45 42.82
C MET A 9 -17.95 -2.32 41.57
N GLU A 10 -19.13 -2.91 41.52
CA GLU A 10 -19.59 -3.71 40.38
C GLU A 10 -19.75 -2.85 39.13
N LYS A 11 -20.24 -1.61 39.26
CA LYS A 11 -20.32 -0.63 38.17
C LYS A 11 -18.94 -0.19 37.68
N THR A 12 -17.98 0.06 38.57
CA THR A 12 -16.61 0.44 38.20
C THR A 12 -15.80 -0.71 37.61
N MET A 13 -16.02 -1.94 38.05
CA MET A 13 -15.44 -3.13 37.44
C MET A 13 -15.97 -3.35 36.03
N ASN A 14 -17.29 -3.22 35.83
CA ASN A 14 -17.92 -3.34 34.51
C ASN A 14 -17.44 -2.25 33.53
N GLU A 15 -17.26 -1.02 33.97
CA GLU A 15 -16.69 0.08 33.15
C GLU A 15 -15.23 -0.18 32.77
N LYS A 16 -14.39 -0.70 33.66
CA LYS A 16 -12.99 -1.07 33.38
C LYS A 16 -12.90 -2.25 32.42
N GLU A 17 -13.71 -3.29 32.61
CA GLU A 17 -13.77 -4.43 31.71
C GLU A 17 -14.25 -4.02 30.32
N SER A 18 -15.25 -3.14 30.25
CA SER A 18 -15.76 -2.61 28.98
C SER A 18 -14.70 -1.77 28.25
N LEU A 19 -13.94 -0.93 28.96
CA LEU A 19 -12.83 -0.16 28.42
C LEU A 19 -11.68 -1.08 27.93
N GLU A 20 -11.36 -2.12 28.72
CA GLU A 20 -10.34 -3.09 28.32
C GLU A 20 -10.77 -3.90 27.08
N LEU A 21 -12.03 -4.29 27.00
CA LEU A 21 -12.60 -4.97 25.84
C LEU A 21 -12.56 -4.08 24.60
N ILE A 22 -12.96 -2.81 24.74
CA ILE A 22 -12.89 -1.82 23.64
C ILE A 22 -11.44 -1.62 23.20
N THR A 23 -10.51 -1.48 24.15
CA THR A 23 -9.08 -1.32 23.85
C THR A 23 -8.52 -2.54 23.12
N ARG A 24 -8.85 -3.75 23.57
CA ARG A 24 -8.49 -5.00 22.89
C ARG A 24 -9.09 -5.10 21.48
N MET A 25 -10.36 -4.69 21.31
CA MET A 25 -10.99 -4.66 19.99
C MET A 25 -10.30 -3.68 19.04
N ILE A 26 -9.95 -2.48 19.53
CA ILE A 26 -9.21 -1.47 18.76
C ILE A 26 -7.83 -2.01 18.38
N ASP A 27 -7.10 -2.60 19.31
CA ASP A 27 -5.77 -3.18 19.05
C ASP A 27 -5.83 -4.36 18.07
N ASN A 28 -6.80 -5.24 18.18
CA ASN A 28 -6.98 -6.37 17.27
C ASN A 28 -7.37 -5.89 15.87
N THR A 29 -8.23 -4.89 15.77
CA THR A 29 -8.60 -4.27 14.49
C THR A 29 -7.39 -3.62 13.85
N ARG A 30 -6.59 -2.88 14.61
CA ARG A 30 -5.35 -2.26 14.14
C ARG A 30 -4.33 -3.29 13.66
N LYS A 31 -4.11 -4.38 14.40
CA LYS A 31 -3.23 -5.50 14.00
C LYS A 31 -3.69 -6.15 12.70
N GLY A 32 -4.99 -6.38 12.56
CA GLY A 32 -5.58 -6.91 11.32
C GLY A 32 -5.36 -6.00 10.12
N ILE A 33 -5.49 -4.68 10.30
CA ILE A 33 -5.26 -3.68 9.26
C ILE A 33 -3.78 -3.62 8.88
N GLU A 34 -2.86 -3.60 9.86
CA GLU A 34 -1.41 -3.59 9.62
C GLU A 34 -0.98 -4.82 8.79
N LYS A 35 -1.44 -6.01 9.14
CA LYS A 35 -1.13 -7.26 8.41
C LYS A 35 -1.74 -7.29 7.00
N ASN A 36 -2.94 -6.76 6.83
CA ASN A 36 -3.65 -6.77 5.55
C ASN A 36 -3.14 -5.68 4.59
N ALA A 37 -2.57 -4.58 5.09
CA ALA A 37 -2.00 -3.52 4.26
C ALA A 37 -0.59 -3.85 3.73
N ALA A 38 0.20 -4.66 4.45
CA ALA A 38 1.56 -5.03 4.05
C ALA A 38 1.58 -5.85 2.75
N LEU A 39 0.67 -6.81 2.63
CA LEU A 39 0.65 -7.75 1.51
C LEU A 39 0.43 -7.07 0.14
N PRO A 40 -0.63 -6.26 -0.06
CA PRO A 40 -0.81 -5.56 -1.33
C PRO A 40 0.36 -4.63 -1.67
N MET A 41 0.95 -3.94 -0.67
CA MET A 41 2.10 -3.09 -0.90
C MET A 41 3.31 -3.85 -1.44
N LEU A 42 3.61 -5.02 -0.88
CA LEU A 42 4.71 -5.86 -1.37
C LEU A 42 4.41 -6.38 -2.77
N ILE A 43 3.19 -6.86 -3.03
CA ILE A 43 2.80 -7.40 -4.34
C ILE A 43 2.93 -6.30 -5.41
N PHE A 44 2.28 -5.15 -5.21
CA PHE A 44 2.33 -4.06 -6.17
C PHE A 44 3.72 -3.45 -6.29
N GLY A 45 4.46 -3.32 -5.18
CA GLY A 45 5.82 -2.80 -5.18
C GLY A 45 6.77 -3.67 -5.99
N TYR A 46 6.81 -4.98 -5.74
CA TYR A 46 7.66 -5.89 -6.52
C TYR A 46 7.22 -5.98 -7.97
N THR A 47 5.92 -6.07 -8.26
CA THR A 47 5.41 -6.09 -9.63
C THR A 47 5.81 -4.83 -10.38
N SER A 48 5.72 -3.65 -9.74
CA SER A 48 6.12 -2.39 -10.34
C SER A 48 7.62 -2.34 -10.66
N ILE A 49 8.47 -2.80 -9.72
CA ILE A 49 9.93 -2.84 -9.94
C ILE A 49 10.27 -3.79 -11.08
N VAL A 50 9.77 -5.02 -11.05
CA VAL A 50 10.08 -6.04 -12.07
C VAL A 50 9.61 -5.58 -13.44
N THR A 51 8.39 -5.05 -13.55
CA THR A 51 7.85 -4.54 -14.82
C THR A 51 8.65 -3.35 -15.33
N THR A 52 8.99 -2.39 -14.45
CA THR A 52 9.77 -1.21 -14.86
C THR A 52 11.16 -1.60 -15.34
N LEU A 53 11.84 -2.54 -14.68
CA LEU A 53 13.14 -3.07 -15.13
C LEU A 53 13.01 -3.86 -16.42
N ALA A 54 11.95 -4.64 -16.61
CA ALA A 54 11.70 -5.35 -17.88
C ALA A 54 11.48 -4.38 -19.04
N VAL A 55 10.69 -3.31 -18.83
CA VAL A 55 10.49 -2.24 -19.81
C VAL A 55 11.81 -1.54 -20.13
N TRP A 56 12.58 -1.20 -19.10
CA TRP A 56 13.91 -0.59 -19.26
C TRP A 56 14.83 -1.44 -20.12
N LEU A 57 14.95 -2.73 -19.81
CA LEU A 57 15.78 -3.67 -20.58
C LEU A 57 15.29 -3.84 -22.03
N ALA A 58 13.97 -3.97 -22.22
CA ALA A 58 13.39 -4.14 -23.55
C ALA A 58 13.64 -2.92 -24.42
N ILE A 59 13.42 -1.71 -23.94
CA ILE A 59 13.64 -0.48 -24.69
C ILE A 59 15.13 -0.26 -24.97
N THR A 60 16.00 -0.53 -23.98
CA THR A 60 17.45 -0.38 -24.16
C THR A 60 17.98 -1.31 -25.25
N LYS A 61 17.44 -2.53 -25.38
CA LYS A 61 17.88 -3.52 -26.36
C LYS A 61 17.25 -3.33 -27.73
N THR A 62 16.00 -2.93 -27.82
CA THR A 62 15.22 -2.90 -29.08
C THR A 62 14.97 -1.50 -29.62
N GLY A 63 15.12 -0.45 -28.80
CA GLY A 63 14.74 0.91 -29.16
C GLY A 63 13.24 1.14 -29.35
N ASN A 64 12.40 0.11 -29.10
CA ASN A 64 10.97 0.17 -29.39
C ASN A 64 10.19 0.66 -28.16
N TYR A 65 9.60 1.84 -28.27
CA TYR A 65 8.82 2.47 -27.19
C TYR A 65 7.47 1.77 -26.90
N MET A 66 7.01 0.87 -27.77
CA MET A 66 5.78 0.10 -27.52
C MET A 66 5.87 -0.78 -26.26
N PHE A 67 7.09 -1.10 -25.81
CA PHE A 67 7.27 -1.82 -24.53
C PHE A 67 6.75 -1.07 -23.30
N HIS A 68 6.44 0.23 -23.38
CA HIS A 68 5.73 0.94 -22.32
C HIS A 68 4.34 0.36 -22.05
N LEU A 69 3.71 -0.33 -23.02
CA LEU A 69 2.44 -1.04 -22.81
C LEU A 69 2.54 -2.15 -21.74
N LEU A 70 3.75 -2.66 -21.47
CA LEU A 70 3.96 -3.63 -20.38
C LEU A 70 3.62 -3.06 -19.01
N TRP A 71 3.55 -1.75 -18.84
CA TRP A 71 3.09 -1.17 -17.56
C TRP A 71 1.63 -1.51 -17.23
N ILE A 72 0.82 -1.87 -18.22
CA ILE A 72 -0.53 -2.42 -18.01
C ILE A 72 -0.46 -3.74 -17.21
N ALA A 73 0.64 -4.45 -17.26
CA ALA A 73 0.83 -5.68 -16.49
C ALA A 73 0.82 -5.41 -14.96
N ILE A 74 1.22 -4.22 -14.49
CA ILE A 74 1.27 -3.89 -13.07
C ILE A 74 -0.12 -4.04 -12.42
N PRO A 75 -1.17 -3.33 -12.85
CA PRO A 75 -2.49 -3.52 -12.27
C PRO A 75 -3.04 -4.92 -12.52
N VAL A 76 -2.85 -5.50 -13.72
CA VAL A 76 -3.38 -6.82 -14.04
C VAL A 76 -2.76 -7.91 -13.16
N ILE A 77 -1.44 -8.00 -13.11
CA ILE A 77 -0.74 -9.00 -12.28
C ILE A 77 -0.98 -8.72 -10.80
N GLY A 78 -0.87 -7.45 -10.39
CA GLY A 78 -1.09 -7.04 -9.00
C GLY A 78 -2.46 -7.45 -8.49
N TRP A 79 -3.52 -7.20 -9.25
CA TRP A 79 -4.89 -7.57 -8.87
C TRP A 79 -5.13 -9.08 -8.95
N LEU A 80 -4.58 -9.79 -9.95
CA LEU A 80 -4.67 -11.24 -10.04
C LEU A 80 -4.03 -11.90 -8.81
N VAL A 81 -2.79 -11.54 -8.47
CA VAL A 81 -2.06 -12.10 -7.33
C VAL A 81 -2.76 -11.77 -6.02
N TYR A 82 -3.18 -10.50 -5.85
CA TYR A 82 -3.90 -10.08 -4.66
C TYR A 82 -5.25 -10.79 -4.51
N GLY A 83 -6.00 -10.93 -5.60
CA GLY A 83 -7.29 -11.64 -5.62
C GLY A 83 -7.15 -13.13 -5.32
N LEU A 84 -6.15 -13.79 -5.89
CA LEU A 84 -5.85 -15.20 -5.60
C LEU A 84 -5.50 -15.41 -4.13
N ILE A 85 -4.58 -14.61 -3.60
CA ILE A 85 -4.16 -14.70 -2.18
C ILE A 85 -5.34 -14.35 -1.26
N GLY A 86 -6.14 -13.33 -1.59
CA GLY A 86 -7.33 -12.92 -0.85
C GLY A 86 -8.38 -14.03 -0.79
N ASN A 87 -8.66 -14.70 -1.91
CA ASN A 87 -9.59 -15.85 -1.96
C ASN A 87 -9.11 -17.03 -1.13
N PHE A 88 -7.82 -17.37 -1.20
CA PHE A 88 -7.24 -18.45 -0.37
C PHE A 88 -7.33 -18.14 1.10
N ARG A 89 -7.11 -16.89 1.49
CA ARG A 89 -7.13 -16.46 2.87
C ARG A 89 -8.54 -16.35 3.46
N SER A 90 -9.49 -15.82 2.68
CA SER A 90 -10.90 -15.73 3.05
C SER A 90 -11.51 -17.12 3.32
N ARG A 91 -11.13 -18.10 2.53
CA ARG A 91 -11.57 -19.51 2.74
C ARG A 91 -10.99 -20.14 4.01
N ARG A 92 -9.80 -19.71 4.47
CA ARG A 92 -9.15 -20.28 5.66
C ARG A 92 -9.53 -19.59 6.96
N GLU A 93 -9.72 -18.28 6.95
CA GLU A 93 -9.82 -17.47 8.18
C GLU A 93 -11.26 -16.99 8.45
N GLY A 94 -12.25 -17.19 7.56
CA GLY A 94 -13.62 -16.68 7.72
C GLY A 94 -13.66 -15.15 7.89
N ALA A 95 -12.60 -14.48 7.50
CA ALA A 95 -12.35 -13.09 7.85
C ALA A 95 -13.31 -12.15 7.10
N SER A 96 -14.21 -11.53 7.83
CA SER A 96 -14.93 -10.35 7.39
C SER A 96 -13.91 -9.28 6.96
N GLN A 97 -14.02 -8.80 5.73
CA GLN A 97 -13.17 -7.69 5.26
C GLN A 97 -13.38 -6.49 6.18
N SER A 98 -12.31 -6.02 6.81
CA SER A 98 -12.34 -4.80 7.59
C SER A 98 -12.81 -3.64 6.69
N HIS A 99 -13.74 -2.83 7.16
CA HIS A 99 -14.25 -1.64 6.44
C HIS A 99 -13.10 -0.75 5.93
N MET A 100 -12.02 -0.63 6.71
CA MET A 100 -10.82 0.13 6.38
C MET A 100 -10.04 -0.49 5.20
N GLY A 101 -9.93 -1.83 5.14
CA GLY A 101 -9.30 -2.53 4.01
C GLY A 101 -10.06 -2.30 2.70
N SER A 102 -11.40 -2.25 2.76
CA SER A 102 -12.24 -1.94 1.61
C SER A 102 -12.05 -0.49 1.12
N LEU A 103 -11.91 0.47 2.04
CA LEU A 103 -11.64 1.88 1.69
C LEU A 103 -10.28 2.03 0.99
N ILE A 104 -9.23 1.43 1.54
CA ILE A 104 -7.90 1.44 0.91
C ILE A 104 -7.97 0.82 -0.49
N GLY A 105 -8.64 -0.33 -0.63
CA GLY A 105 -8.84 -0.97 -1.93
C GLY A 105 -9.52 -0.07 -2.95
N ARG A 106 -10.57 0.67 -2.58
CA ARG A 106 -11.27 1.63 -3.45
C ARG A 106 -10.37 2.78 -3.90
N ILE A 107 -9.55 3.31 -2.98
CA ILE A 107 -8.57 4.37 -3.31
C ILE A 107 -7.58 3.85 -4.36
N TRP A 108 -7.06 2.63 -4.18
CA TRP A 108 -6.12 2.06 -5.13
C TRP A 108 -6.76 1.73 -6.49
N ILE A 109 -8.01 1.28 -6.53
CA ILE A 109 -8.76 1.10 -7.78
C ILE A 109 -8.94 2.44 -8.50
N PHE A 110 -9.33 3.49 -7.78
CA PHE A 110 -9.47 4.83 -8.35
C PHE A 110 -8.14 5.35 -8.90
N LEU A 111 -7.05 5.26 -8.13
CA LEU A 111 -5.72 5.68 -8.56
C LEU A 111 -5.23 4.88 -9.77
N ALA A 112 -5.46 3.57 -9.81
CA ALA A 112 -5.13 2.74 -10.96
C ALA A 112 -5.88 3.19 -12.21
N GLY A 113 -7.17 3.55 -12.09
CA GLY A 113 -7.96 4.13 -13.17
C GLY A 113 -7.37 5.45 -13.68
N VAL A 114 -7.00 6.35 -12.76
CA VAL A 114 -6.34 7.62 -13.11
C VAL A 114 -4.99 7.38 -13.79
N MET A 115 -4.17 6.46 -13.28
CA MET A 115 -2.90 6.09 -13.90
C MET A 115 -3.09 5.56 -15.32
N MET A 116 -4.11 4.71 -15.55
CA MET A 116 -4.44 4.22 -16.89
C MET A 116 -4.87 5.36 -17.83
N LEU A 117 -5.67 6.31 -17.35
CA LEU A 117 -6.03 7.50 -18.13
C LEU A 117 -4.81 8.36 -18.47
N CYS A 118 -3.85 8.49 -17.56
CA CYS A 118 -2.60 9.24 -17.79
C CYS A 118 -1.67 8.56 -18.82
N MET A 119 -1.87 7.27 -19.13
CA MET A 119 -1.16 6.62 -20.23
C MET A 119 -1.53 7.19 -21.59
N VAL A 120 -2.77 7.64 -21.80
CA VAL A 120 -3.22 8.19 -23.08
C VAL A 120 -2.38 9.42 -23.49
N PRO A 121 -2.26 10.50 -22.67
CA PRO A 121 -1.41 11.62 -23.00
C PRO A 121 0.08 11.24 -23.06
N ALA A 122 0.52 10.22 -22.33
CA ALA A 122 1.90 9.73 -22.40
C ALA A 122 2.26 9.19 -23.80
N PHE A 123 1.31 8.62 -24.51
CA PHE A 123 1.50 8.17 -25.90
C PHE A 123 1.27 9.28 -26.93
N LEU A 124 0.36 10.22 -26.68
CA LEU A 124 -0.05 11.24 -27.64
C LEU A 124 0.85 12.48 -27.60
N ILE A 125 1.39 12.83 -26.44
CA ILE A 125 2.12 14.08 -26.21
C ILE A 125 3.60 13.76 -26.06
N ARG A 126 4.43 14.18 -27.02
CA ARG A 126 5.89 14.07 -26.91
C ARG A 126 6.39 14.90 -25.71
N GLY A 127 7.18 14.28 -24.85
CA GLY A 127 7.73 14.95 -23.66
C GLY A 127 6.80 14.96 -22.46
N PHE A 128 5.66 14.26 -22.50
CA PHE A 128 4.82 14.09 -21.31
C PHE A 128 5.60 13.38 -20.19
N PRO A 129 5.67 13.96 -18.97
CA PRO A 129 6.48 13.41 -17.89
C PRO A 129 5.77 12.22 -17.20
N ALA A 130 5.56 11.13 -17.95
CA ALA A 130 4.79 9.97 -17.49
C ALA A 130 5.35 9.37 -16.19
N SER A 131 6.68 9.24 -16.08
CA SER A 131 7.33 8.70 -14.88
C SER A 131 7.06 9.55 -13.64
N PHE A 132 7.09 10.88 -13.78
CA PHE A 132 6.73 11.81 -12.71
C PHE A 132 5.30 11.60 -12.26
N VAL A 133 4.34 11.61 -13.20
CA VAL A 133 2.90 11.49 -12.89
C VAL A 133 2.61 10.14 -12.22
N MET A 134 3.16 9.04 -12.76
CA MET A 134 2.95 7.71 -12.20
C MET A 134 3.51 7.60 -10.78
N MET A 135 4.71 8.10 -10.56
CA MET A 135 5.35 8.07 -9.26
C MET A 135 4.63 8.95 -8.24
N LEU A 136 4.18 10.14 -8.66
CA LEU A 136 3.41 11.06 -7.81
C LEU A 136 2.09 10.44 -7.37
N LEU A 137 1.32 9.87 -8.30
CA LEU A 137 0.04 9.22 -7.99
C LEU A 137 0.23 8.02 -7.05
N ALA A 138 1.24 7.18 -7.30
CA ALA A 138 1.56 6.06 -6.41
C ALA A 138 1.96 6.54 -5.01
N ALA A 139 2.79 7.57 -4.91
CA ALA A 139 3.23 8.14 -3.65
C ALA A 139 2.08 8.77 -2.84
N ILE A 140 1.13 9.44 -3.51
CA ILE A 140 -0.12 9.93 -2.90
C ILE A 140 -0.92 8.74 -2.37
N GLY A 141 -1.08 7.67 -3.14
CA GLY A 141 -1.79 6.46 -2.71
C GLY A 141 -1.18 5.83 -1.46
N VAL A 142 0.15 5.72 -1.41
CA VAL A 142 0.88 5.22 -0.25
C VAL A 142 0.68 6.14 0.96
N SER A 143 0.81 7.47 0.79
CA SER A 143 0.61 8.44 1.85
C SER A 143 -0.82 8.40 2.40
N CYS A 144 -1.84 8.36 1.55
CA CYS A 144 -3.24 8.23 1.93
C CYS A 144 -3.49 6.92 2.69
N SER A 145 -2.92 5.82 2.22
CA SER A 145 -3.01 4.53 2.92
C SER A 145 -2.37 4.61 4.31
N GLY A 146 -1.22 5.28 4.43
CA GLY A 146 -0.54 5.51 5.70
C GLY A 146 -1.36 6.35 6.68
N LEU A 147 -2.02 7.41 6.20
CA LEU A 147 -2.92 8.25 7.00
C LEU A 147 -4.12 7.47 7.50
N LEU A 148 -4.75 6.65 6.65
CA LEU A 148 -5.89 5.81 7.02
C LEU A 148 -5.51 4.76 8.07
N VAL A 149 -4.36 4.11 7.92
CA VAL A 149 -3.85 3.11 8.88
C VAL A 149 -3.26 3.77 10.13
N ARG A 150 -3.02 5.09 10.10
CA ARG A 150 -2.31 5.84 11.15
C ARG A 150 -0.92 5.25 11.43
N TYR A 151 -0.18 4.93 10.37
CA TYR A 151 1.13 4.31 10.47
C TYR A 151 2.22 5.25 9.92
N ALA A 152 2.96 5.87 10.83
CA ALA A 152 3.94 6.92 10.50
C ALA A 152 5.01 6.51 9.47
N PRO A 153 5.63 5.30 9.51
CA PRO A 153 6.61 4.92 8.51
C PRO A 153 6.06 4.93 7.08
N LEU A 154 4.78 4.58 6.90
CA LEU A 154 4.13 4.57 5.61
C LEU A 154 3.91 5.98 5.07
N ILE A 155 3.51 6.90 5.95
CA ILE A 155 3.35 8.32 5.62
C ILE A 155 4.68 8.92 5.19
N ILE A 156 5.75 8.65 5.96
CA ILE A 156 7.11 9.15 5.67
C ILE A 156 7.61 8.62 4.33
N CYS A 157 7.48 7.31 4.08
CA CYS A 157 7.88 6.70 2.80
C CYS A 157 7.07 7.25 1.62
N GLY A 158 5.77 7.51 1.80
CA GLY A 158 4.94 8.15 0.79
C GLY A 158 5.37 9.59 0.50
N LEU A 159 5.66 10.39 1.53
CA LEU A 159 6.18 11.75 1.37
C LEU A 159 7.55 11.77 0.67
N LEU A 160 8.45 10.84 1.01
CA LEU A 160 9.71 10.65 0.29
C LEU A 160 9.46 10.29 -1.17
N GLY A 161 8.45 9.46 -1.46
CA GLY A 161 8.02 9.15 -2.81
C GLY A 161 7.55 10.39 -3.59
N ILE A 162 6.79 11.29 -2.95
CA ILE A 162 6.38 12.57 -3.54
C ILE A 162 7.62 13.43 -3.86
N LEU A 163 8.56 13.58 -2.93
CA LEU A 163 9.79 14.32 -3.17
C LEU A 163 10.61 13.71 -4.31
N THR A 164 10.75 12.39 -4.34
CA THR A 164 11.47 11.67 -5.38
C THR A 164 10.77 11.79 -6.74
N SER A 165 9.43 11.93 -6.78
CA SER A 165 8.71 12.15 -8.03
C SER A 165 9.16 13.44 -8.73
N PHE A 166 9.41 14.51 -7.98
CA PHE A 166 9.92 15.76 -8.57
C PHE A 166 11.30 15.59 -9.20
N VAL A 167 12.15 14.70 -8.69
CA VAL A 167 13.44 14.38 -9.33
C VAL A 167 13.25 13.85 -10.75
N GLN A 168 12.13 13.17 -11.02
CA GLN A 168 11.80 12.67 -12.36
C GLN A 168 11.63 13.77 -13.42
N LEU A 169 11.39 15.02 -13.01
CA LEU A 169 11.29 16.14 -13.95
C LEU A 169 12.65 16.54 -14.54
N TRP A 170 13.73 16.30 -13.80
CA TRP A 170 15.10 16.59 -14.26
C TRP A 170 15.78 15.37 -14.88
N VAL A 171 15.36 14.17 -14.52
CA VAL A 171 15.93 12.93 -15.07
C VAL A 171 15.08 12.46 -16.23
N THR A 172 15.57 12.66 -17.45
CA THR A 172 14.87 12.31 -18.70
C THR A 172 15.40 11.02 -19.31
N GLY A 173 14.61 10.43 -20.22
CA GLY A 173 15.01 9.26 -21.00
C GLY A 173 15.00 7.95 -20.18
N ILE A 174 15.86 7.03 -20.58
CA ILE A 174 15.91 5.66 -20.02
C ILE A 174 16.31 5.62 -18.53
N THR A 175 17.13 6.58 -18.09
CA THR A 175 17.58 6.70 -16.70
C THR A 175 16.40 6.99 -15.74
N SER A 176 15.37 7.69 -16.20
CA SER A 176 14.15 7.95 -15.45
C SER A 176 13.47 6.66 -14.94
N MET A 177 13.57 5.56 -15.70
CA MET A 177 13.01 4.26 -15.31
C MET A 177 13.75 3.63 -14.13
N ILE A 178 15.07 3.81 -14.04
CA ILE A 178 15.86 3.31 -12.90
C ILE A 178 15.46 4.07 -11.63
N VAL A 179 15.33 5.41 -11.74
CA VAL A 179 14.88 6.25 -10.61
C VAL A 179 13.45 5.87 -10.21
N LEU A 180 12.57 5.56 -11.17
CA LEU A 180 11.21 5.09 -10.90
C LEU A 180 11.21 3.76 -10.13
N ALA A 181 12.02 2.79 -10.57
CA ALA A 181 12.15 1.49 -9.90
C ALA A 181 12.69 1.65 -8.46
N ALA A 182 13.71 2.49 -8.26
CA ALA A 182 14.25 2.81 -6.94
C ALA A 182 13.19 3.50 -6.05
N GLY A 183 12.40 4.40 -6.62
CA GLY A 183 11.30 5.05 -5.93
C GLY A 183 10.24 4.05 -5.45
N PHE A 184 9.84 3.09 -6.27
CA PHE A 184 8.92 2.02 -5.86
C PHE A 184 9.50 1.15 -4.74
N ALA A 185 10.81 0.88 -4.77
CA ALA A 185 11.47 0.15 -3.68
C ALA A 185 11.36 0.90 -2.35
N VAL A 186 11.62 2.19 -2.34
CA VAL A 186 11.58 3.03 -1.13
C VAL A 186 10.16 3.24 -0.63
N MET A 187 9.20 3.56 -1.51
CA MET A 187 7.86 3.95 -1.06
C MET A 187 6.90 2.76 -0.84
N MET A 188 7.14 1.59 -1.43
CA MET A 188 6.25 0.43 -1.32
C MET A 188 6.90 -0.79 -0.67
N VAL A 189 8.08 -1.20 -1.15
CA VAL A 189 8.71 -2.43 -0.68
C VAL A 189 9.27 -2.25 0.73
N LEU A 190 9.97 -1.16 0.98
CA LEU A 190 10.55 -0.88 2.28
C LEU A 190 9.48 -0.79 3.39
N PRO A 191 8.43 0.05 3.29
CA PRO A 191 7.40 0.11 4.32
C PRO A 191 6.56 -1.19 4.39
N GLY A 192 6.38 -1.88 3.27
CA GLY A 192 5.71 -3.19 3.24
C GLY A 192 6.45 -4.23 4.08
N HIS A 193 7.78 -4.30 3.99
CA HIS A 193 8.60 -5.18 4.84
C HIS A 193 8.58 -4.76 6.30
N ILE A 194 8.72 -3.47 6.60
CA ILE A 194 8.65 -2.95 7.98
C ILE A 194 7.31 -3.32 8.61
N LEU A 195 6.22 -3.14 7.88
CA LEU A 195 4.87 -3.45 8.34
C LEU A 195 4.69 -4.96 8.58
N HIS A 196 5.18 -5.78 7.65
CA HIS A 196 5.14 -7.23 7.78
C HIS A 196 5.94 -7.73 8.99
N TYR A 197 7.14 -7.20 9.21
CA TYR A 197 7.99 -7.53 10.35
C TYR A 197 7.35 -7.09 11.68
N ALA A 198 6.81 -5.88 11.75
CA ALA A 198 6.12 -5.36 12.93
C ALA A 198 4.90 -6.22 13.32
N ALA A 199 4.11 -6.65 12.33
CA ALA A 199 2.97 -7.53 12.54
C ALA A 199 3.38 -8.90 13.10
N ASN A 200 4.45 -9.49 12.58
CA ASN A 200 4.95 -10.80 13.03
C ASN A 200 5.58 -10.75 14.43
N LYS A 201 6.31 -9.67 14.77
CA LYS A 201 6.91 -9.49 16.11
C LYS A 201 5.84 -9.39 17.19
N LYS A 202 4.77 -8.64 16.93
CA LYS A 202 3.63 -8.52 17.86
C LYS A 202 2.89 -9.84 18.07
N GLN A 203 2.85 -10.70 17.05
CA GLN A 203 2.21 -12.02 17.16
C GLN A 203 3.01 -12.99 18.05
N LYS A 204 4.36 -12.94 17.97
CA LYS A 204 5.25 -13.75 18.80
C LYS A 204 5.22 -13.37 20.29
N ASN A 205 5.01 -12.10 20.61
CA ASN A 205 5.01 -11.64 22.00
C ASN A 205 3.68 -11.91 22.72
N ASN A 206 2.65 -12.34 22.01
CA ASN A 206 1.31 -12.61 22.55
C ASN A 206 0.95 -14.12 22.51
N ALA A 207 1.86 -14.98 22.07
CA ALA A 207 1.78 -16.46 22.11
C ALA A 207 2.66 -17.02 23.21
#